data_12f32aba633d814c5e3ff3d180849c68
#
_entry.id   12f32aba633d814c5e3ff3d180849c68
#
_cell.length_a   1.000
_cell.length_b   1.000
_cell.length_c   1.000
_cell.angle_alpha   90.00
_cell.angle_beta   90.00
_cell.angle_gamma   90.00
#
_symmetry.space_group_name_H-M   'P 1'
#
loop_
_entity.id
_entity.type
_entity.pdbx_description
1 polymer ?
#
loop_
_entity_poly.entity_id
_entity_poly.type
_entity_poly.pdbx_seq_one_letter_code
_entity_poly.pdbx_strand_id
1 'polypeptide(L)'
;DHSRFNESFMMQASTSPNYPIIASNDITAAMMDGKGGKALTDESIHEAVAFRQLMAKLNADFADQGEWFFNCWQPDFVKDAEGKKIAFRLANPEYLATEPECWVLHPNDAWHGFGDIEDGYCMLDPIKVSITTPGIGPDGLGKMGVPASILSAYLTANGIIPEKTTDFTVLMLFSIGITKGKWGTLIDTLIKFKEDYDNNTALEEV
;
A
#
# COMPACT_ATOMS: atom_id res chain seq x y z
N ASP A 1 5.47 -0.69 38.18
CA ASP A 1 5.25 -1.82 39.09
C ASP A 1 5.33 -3.11 38.32
N HIS A 2 6.35 -3.96 38.66
CA HIS A 2 6.64 -5.21 37.99
C HIS A 2 5.46 -6.21 38.05
N SER A 3 4.72 -6.21 39.15
CA SER A 3 3.57 -7.08 39.34
C SER A 3 2.45 -6.78 38.36
N ARG A 4 2.07 -5.50 38.21
CA ARG A 4 1.05 -5.07 37.24
C ARG A 4 1.45 -5.34 35.79
N PHE A 5 2.73 -5.14 35.48
CA PHE A 5 3.25 -5.49 34.14
C PHE A 5 3.12 -6.97 33.87
N ASN A 6 3.50 -7.82 34.83
CA ASN A 6 3.40 -9.26 34.70
C ASN A 6 1.95 -9.75 34.56
N GLU A 7 1.03 -9.19 35.35
CA GLU A 7 -0.41 -9.49 35.23
C GLU A 7 -0.93 -9.13 33.85
N SER A 8 -0.61 -7.93 33.36
CA SER A 8 -1.01 -7.46 32.05
C SER A 8 -0.47 -8.36 30.91
N PHE A 9 0.77 -8.80 31.03
CA PHE A 9 1.39 -9.74 30.11
C PHE A 9 0.69 -11.11 30.13
N MET A 10 0.39 -11.64 31.31
CA MET A 10 -0.29 -12.93 31.46
C MET A 10 -1.72 -12.93 30.94
N MET A 11 -2.41 -11.79 30.95
CA MET A 11 -3.73 -11.67 30.33
C MET A 11 -3.71 -11.85 28.81
N GLN A 12 -2.58 -11.59 28.16
CA GLN A 12 -2.42 -11.72 26.71
C GLN A 12 -1.82 -13.08 26.31
N ALA A 13 -1.36 -13.86 27.27
CA ALA A 13 -0.73 -15.17 27.01
C ALA A 13 -1.77 -16.30 26.98
N SER A 14 -1.55 -17.31 26.14
CA SER A 14 -2.30 -18.55 26.21
C SER A 14 -1.88 -19.40 27.42
N THR A 15 -2.81 -20.19 27.94
CA THR A 15 -2.55 -21.05 29.10
C THR A 15 -1.69 -22.28 28.80
N SER A 16 -1.57 -22.64 27.51
CA SER A 16 -0.79 -23.81 27.07
C SER A 16 0.16 -23.43 25.94
N PRO A 17 1.42 -23.94 25.97
CA PRO A 17 2.36 -23.68 24.89
C PRO A 17 1.87 -24.30 23.58
N ASN A 18 1.87 -23.49 22.52
CA ASN A 18 1.56 -23.94 21.17
C ASN A 18 2.88 -24.12 20.40
N TYR A 19 3.36 -25.37 20.34
CA TYR A 19 4.63 -25.69 19.70
C TYR A 19 4.70 -25.27 18.21
N PRO A 20 3.66 -25.41 17.37
CA PRO A 20 3.67 -24.85 16.02
C PRO A 20 3.94 -23.34 15.97
N ILE A 21 3.38 -22.55 16.88
CA ILE A 21 3.64 -21.10 16.96
C ILE A 21 5.09 -20.84 17.38
N ILE A 22 5.58 -21.55 18.39
CA ILE A 22 6.98 -21.43 18.83
C ILE A 22 7.94 -21.79 17.70
N ALA A 23 7.70 -22.92 17.03
CA ALA A 23 8.51 -23.34 15.87
C ALA A 23 8.45 -22.33 14.72
N SER A 24 7.27 -21.74 14.43
CA SER A 24 7.15 -20.73 13.39
C SER A 24 7.96 -19.47 13.70
N ASN A 25 8.02 -19.05 14.96
CA ASN A 25 8.85 -17.91 15.36
C ASN A 25 10.34 -18.18 15.16
N ASP A 26 10.82 -19.37 15.54
CA ASP A 26 12.22 -19.79 15.37
C ASP A 26 12.60 -19.88 13.89
N ILE A 27 11.75 -20.52 13.08
CA ILE A 27 11.93 -20.62 11.62
C ILE A 27 11.94 -19.23 10.99
N THR A 28 11.00 -18.36 11.37
CA THR A 28 10.93 -17.00 10.83
C THR A 28 12.18 -16.20 11.20
N ALA A 29 12.66 -16.31 12.44
CA ALA A 29 13.90 -15.67 12.85
C ALA A 29 15.10 -16.14 12.00
N ALA A 30 15.21 -17.45 11.77
CA ALA A 30 16.25 -18.01 10.92
C ALA A 30 16.11 -17.58 9.43
N MET A 31 14.89 -17.49 8.90
CA MET A 31 14.64 -17.01 7.54
C MET A 31 15.03 -15.54 7.36
N MET A 32 14.78 -14.72 8.38
CA MET A 32 15.02 -13.26 8.32
C MET A 32 16.47 -12.90 8.68
N ASP A 33 17.27 -13.86 9.11
CA ASP A 33 18.68 -13.61 9.43
C ASP A 33 19.56 -13.48 8.18
N GLY A 34 20.51 -12.56 8.25
CA GLY A 34 21.56 -12.37 7.26
C GLY A 34 21.05 -11.97 5.86
N LYS A 35 21.78 -12.41 4.83
CA LYS A 35 21.55 -12.00 3.44
C LYS A 35 20.22 -12.51 2.87
N GLY A 36 19.73 -13.66 3.35
CA GLY A 36 18.48 -14.25 2.90
C GLY A 36 17.28 -13.36 3.29
N GLY A 37 17.21 -12.97 4.55
CA GLY A 37 16.15 -12.10 5.06
C GLY A 37 16.17 -10.74 4.38
N LYS A 38 17.37 -10.15 4.21
CA LYS A 38 17.50 -8.90 3.47
C LYS A 38 16.97 -9.01 2.04
N ALA A 39 17.29 -10.07 1.31
CA ALA A 39 16.81 -10.26 -0.05
C ALA A 39 15.27 -10.37 -0.11
N LEU A 40 14.65 -11.05 0.86
CA LEU A 40 13.19 -11.18 0.93
C LEU A 40 12.49 -9.83 1.19
N THR A 41 13.05 -9.02 2.08
CA THR A 41 12.48 -7.68 2.36
C THR A 41 12.72 -6.70 1.21
N ASP A 42 13.91 -6.71 0.63
CA ASP A 42 14.24 -5.88 -0.53
C ASP A 42 13.29 -6.19 -1.70
N GLU A 43 13.06 -7.47 -2.01
CA GLU A 43 12.11 -7.88 -3.06
C GLU A 43 10.71 -7.33 -2.80
N SER A 44 10.19 -7.44 -1.58
CA SER A 44 8.87 -6.91 -1.22
C SER A 44 8.76 -5.40 -1.45
N ILE A 45 9.81 -4.65 -1.08
CA ILE A 45 9.84 -3.20 -1.26
C ILE A 45 9.90 -2.85 -2.75
N HIS A 46 10.76 -3.53 -3.53
CA HIS A 46 10.89 -3.27 -4.97
C HIS A 46 9.58 -3.57 -5.73
N GLU A 47 8.89 -4.66 -5.42
CA GLU A 47 7.61 -5.00 -6.02
C GLU A 47 6.53 -3.95 -5.65
N ALA A 48 6.50 -3.48 -4.41
CA ALA A 48 5.59 -2.42 -4.00
C ALA A 48 5.88 -1.09 -4.71
N VAL A 49 7.17 -0.72 -4.84
CA VAL A 49 7.59 0.49 -5.58
C VAL A 49 7.19 0.38 -7.06
N ALA A 50 7.43 -0.77 -7.70
CA ALA A 50 7.07 -0.98 -9.10
C ALA A 50 5.56 -0.84 -9.33
N PHE A 51 4.75 -1.44 -8.45
CA PHE A 51 3.29 -1.28 -8.48
C PHE A 51 2.86 0.18 -8.31
N ARG A 52 3.40 0.87 -7.30
CA ARG A 52 3.09 2.28 -7.02
C ARG A 52 3.44 3.20 -8.18
N GLN A 53 4.59 2.97 -8.82
CA GLN A 53 5.00 3.74 -10.00
C GLN A 53 4.08 3.48 -11.20
N LEU A 54 3.66 2.23 -11.41
CA LEU A 54 2.70 1.89 -12.46
C LEU A 54 1.35 2.57 -12.21
N MET A 55 0.83 2.53 -10.98
CA MET A 55 -0.42 3.20 -10.62
C MET A 55 -0.34 4.72 -10.82
N ALA A 56 0.75 5.35 -10.39
CA ALA A 56 0.98 6.77 -10.60
C ALA A 56 1.12 7.13 -12.10
N LYS A 57 1.65 6.23 -12.91
CA LYS A 57 1.72 6.41 -14.37
C LYS A 57 0.33 6.31 -15.00
N LEU A 58 -0.45 5.27 -14.67
CA LEU A 58 -1.81 5.11 -15.18
C LEU A 58 -2.68 6.32 -14.81
N ASN A 59 -2.57 6.79 -13.57
CA ASN A 59 -3.29 7.98 -13.13
C ASN A 59 -2.88 9.21 -13.95
N ALA A 60 -1.57 9.45 -14.14
CA ALA A 60 -1.08 10.59 -14.90
C ALA A 60 -1.45 10.56 -16.39
N ASP A 61 -1.53 9.36 -16.97
CA ASP A 61 -1.79 9.20 -18.41
C ASP A 61 -3.30 9.23 -18.75
N PHE A 62 -4.17 8.81 -17.82
CA PHE A 62 -5.58 8.52 -18.12
C PHE A 62 -6.62 9.22 -17.23
N ALA A 63 -6.25 9.76 -16.07
CA ALA A 63 -7.23 10.34 -15.14
C ALA A 63 -7.92 11.59 -15.70
N ASP A 64 -7.20 12.47 -16.38
CA ASP A 64 -7.75 13.71 -16.96
C ASP A 64 -8.80 13.43 -18.06
N GLN A 65 -8.73 12.28 -18.69
CA GLN A 65 -9.66 11.82 -19.72
C GLN A 65 -10.88 11.10 -19.14
N GLY A 66 -10.89 10.87 -17.80
CA GLY A 66 -11.92 10.10 -17.12
C GLY A 66 -11.82 8.59 -17.33
N GLU A 67 -10.74 8.13 -17.96
CA GLU A 67 -10.51 6.70 -18.23
C GLU A 67 -9.95 5.95 -17.03
N TRP A 68 -9.48 6.67 -15.99
CA TRP A 68 -8.92 6.08 -14.78
C TRP A 68 -9.19 6.98 -13.56
N PHE A 69 -9.49 6.40 -12.41
CA PHE A 69 -9.72 7.15 -11.17
C PHE A 69 -8.98 6.59 -9.94
N PHE A 70 -8.32 5.44 -10.07
CA PHE A 70 -7.51 4.89 -8.97
C PHE A 70 -6.15 5.58 -8.88
N ASN A 71 -5.65 5.71 -7.67
CA ASN A 71 -4.27 6.11 -7.41
C ASN A 71 -3.77 5.43 -6.13
N CYS A 72 -2.49 5.57 -5.82
CA CYS A 72 -1.94 5.20 -4.53
C CYS A 72 -1.79 6.44 -3.65
N TRP A 73 -2.10 6.29 -2.37
CA TRP A 73 -1.79 7.32 -1.38
C TRP A 73 -0.28 7.34 -1.14
N GLN A 74 0.40 8.36 -1.66
CA GLN A 74 1.85 8.52 -1.69
C GLN A 74 2.23 9.92 -2.17
N PRO A 75 3.50 10.37 -2.01
CA PRO A 75 3.97 11.61 -2.60
C PRO A 75 3.84 11.63 -4.13
N ASP A 76 3.37 12.75 -4.70
CA ASP A 76 3.40 12.94 -6.15
C ASP A 76 4.81 13.21 -6.67
N PHE A 77 5.66 13.79 -5.82
CA PHE A 77 7.05 14.16 -6.13
C PHE A 77 7.95 13.76 -4.97
N VAL A 78 9.16 13.36 -5.31
CA VAL A 78 10.26 13.10 -4.37
C VAL A 78 11.48 13.90 -4.76
N LYS A 79 12.50 13.96 -3.89
CA LYS A 79 13.83 14.46 -4.25
C LYS A 79 14.67 13.28 -4.73
N ASP A 80 15.39 13.45 -5.84
CA ASP A 80 16.39 12.48 -6.29
C ASP A 80 17.69 12.58 -5.48
N ALA A 81 18.69 11.77 -5.83
CA ALA A 81 19.99 11.74 -5.14
C ALA A 81 20.74 13.08 -5.18
N GLU A 82 20.46 13.92 -6.16
CA GLU A 82 21.00 15.26 -6.32
C GLU A 82 20.15 16.33 -5.62
N GLY A 83 19.07 15.94 -4.95
CA GLY A 83 18.14 16.84 -4.26
C GLY A 83 17.14 17.55 -5.18
N LYS A 84 17.07 17.16 -6.45
CA LYS A 84 16.16 17.75 -7.43
C LYS A 84 14.78 17.10 -7.31
N LYS A 85 13.73 17.92 -7.33
CA LYS A 85 12.33 17.46 -7.34
C LYS A 85 12.01 16.72 -8.63
N ILE A 86 11.59 15.47 -8.53
CA ILE A 86 11.17 14.61 -9.64
C ILE A 86 9.81 13.99 -9.35
N ALA A 87 9.00 13.78 -10.38
CA ALA A 87 7.73 13.07 -10.22
C ALA A 87 7.98 11.62 -9.76
N PHE A 88 7.21 11.15 -8.76
CA PHE A 88 7.37 9.82 -8.17
C PHE A 88 7.40 8.70 -9.24
N ARG A 89 6.51 8.79 -10.25
CA ARG A 89 6.44 7.81 -11.34
C ARG A 89 7.70 7.75 -12.24
N LEU A 90 8.56 8.77 -12.17
CA LEU A 90 9.80 8.88 -12.97
C LEU A 90 11.07 8.73 -12.13
N ALA A 91 10.93 8.66 -10.81
CA ALA A 91 12.07 8.50 -9.90
C ALA A 91 12.75 7.13 -10.11
N ASN A 92 14.03 7.06 -9.78
CA ASN A 92 14.76 5.79 -9.83
C ASN A 92 14.15 4.80 -8.84
N PRO A 93 13.66 3.62 -9.26
CA PRO A 93 13.02 2.65 -8.37
C PRO A 93 13.95 2.11 -7.28
N GLU A 94 15.24 1.94 -7.57
CA GLU A 94 16.22 1.54 -6.56
C GLU A 94 16.39 2.60 -5.47
N TYR A 95 16.41 3.88 -5.87
CA TYR A 95 16.47 4.99 -4.92
C TYR A 95 15.21 5.05 -4.05
N LEU A 96 14.03 4.90 -4.64
CA LEU A 96 12.78 4.81 -3.89
C LEU A 96 12.75 3.62 -2.91
N ALA A 97 13.35 2.50 -3.29
CA ALA A 97 13.37 1.30 -2.45
C ALA A 97 14.36 1.40 -1.27
N THR A 98 15.38 2.23 -1.38
CA THR A 98 16.49 2.29 -0.42
C THR A 98 16.59 3.58 0.37
N GLU A 99 15.91 4.65 -0.08
CA GLU A 99 16.00 5.98 0.57
C GLU A 99 14.73 6.27 1.38
N PRO A 100 14.81 6.20 2.73
CA PRO A 100 13.66 6.44 3.60
C PRO A 100 13.06 7.85 3.47
N GLU A 101 13.87 8.85 3.13
CA GLU A 101 13.42 10.24 2.98
C GLU A 101 12.33 10.41 1.91
N CYS A 102 12.30 9.51 0.91
CA CYS A 102 11.23 9.50 -0.10
C CYS A 102 9.83 9.21 0.47
N TRP A 103 9.75 8.71 1.69
CA TRP A 103 8.53 8.24 2.34
C TRP A 103 8.16 9.01 3.60
N VAL A 104 9.05 9.89 4.07
CA VAL A 104 8.81 10.72 5.26
C VAL A 104 7.63 11.65 5.01
N LEU A 105 6.77 11.80 6.02
CA LEU A 105 5.69 12.78 6.01
C LEU A 105 6.22 14.10 6.57
N HIS A 106 6.35 15.10 5.70
CA HIS A 106 6.73 16.44 6.12
C HIS A 106 5.48 17.29 6.41
N PRO A 107 5.49 18.17 7.42
CA PRO A 107 4.34 19.00 7.74
C PRO A 107 3.82 19.79 6.53
N ASN A 108 2.51 19.76 6.34
CA ASN A 108 1.80 20.48 5.27
C ASN A 108 2.06 19.98 3.83
N ASP A 109 2.69 18.84 3.65
CA ASP A 109 2.78 18.22 2.32
C ASP A 109 1.37 17.93 1.78
N ALA A 110 1.12 18.35 0.55
CA ALA A 110 -0.22 18.31 -0.06
C ALA A 110 -0.77 16.88 -0.22
N TRP A 111 0.09 15.88 -0.38
CA TRP A 111 -0.33 14.51 -0.63
C TRP A 111 -0.98 13.82 0.59
N HIS A 112 -0.72 14.30 1.82
CA HIS A 112 -1.35 13.77 3.04
C HIS A 112 -2.13 14.83 3.84
N GLY A 113 -1.78 16.11 3.70
CA GLY A 113 -2.52 17.23 4.32
C GLY A 113 -2.38 17.38 5.84
N PHE A 114 -1.48 16.62 6.49
CA PHE A 114 -1.25 16.75 7.94
C PHE A 114 -0.38 17.97 8.24
N GLY A 115 -0.93 18.96 8.97
CA GLY A 115 -0.23 20.19 9.33
C GLY A 115 0.55 20.12 10.65
N ASP A 116 0.03 19.37 11.62
CA ASP A 116 0.52 19.38 13.00
C ASP A 116 1.41 18.16 13.34
N ILE A 117 2.01 17.53 12.36
CA ILE A 117 3.00 16.46 12.59
C ILE A 117 4.39 17.07 12.81
N GLU A 118 5.18 16.45 13.67
CA GLU A 118 6.60 16.78 13.82
C GLU A 118 7.37 16.28 12.59
N ASP A 119 8.24 17.13 12.04
CA ASP A 119 9.03 16.78 10.86
C ASP A 119 9.92 15.56 11.13
N GLY A 120 9.91 14.60 10.24
CA GLY A 120 10.66 13.34 10.38
C GLY A 120 10.11 12.36 11.44
N TYR A 121 8.93 12.64 12.04
CA TYR A 121 8.35 11.78 13.07
C TYR A 121 7.85 10.44 12.51
N CYS A 122 7.29 10.43 11.32
CA CYS A 122 6.74 9.22 10.71
C CYS A 122 6.99 9.17 9.20
N MET A 123 6.90 7.98 8.66
CA MET A 123 7.01 7.73 7.23
C MET A 123 5.93 6.77 6.77
N LEU A 124 5.58 6.87 5.50
CA LEU A 124 4.74 5.88 4.83
C LEU A 124 5.53 4.58 4.66
N ASP A 125 4.96 3.46 5.07
CA ASP A 125 5.53 2.14 4.82
C ASP A 125 5.37 1.79 3.32
N PRO A 126 6.46 1.61 2.56
CA PRO A 126 6.39 1.34 1.12
C PRO A 126 5.53 0.14 0.74
N ILE A 127 5.56 -0.94 1.56
CA ILE A 127 4.84 -2.19 1.29
C ILE A 127 3.36 -2.15 1.67
N LYS A 128 2.93 -1.13 2.43
CA LYS A 128 1.52 -0.91 2.76
C LYS A 128 0.87 0.03 1.74
N VAL A 129 0.40 -0.56 0.65
CA VAL A 129 -0.11 0.19 -0.50
C VAL A 129 -1.58 0.48 -0.32
N SER A 130 -1.92 1.72 0.00
CA SER A 130 -3.31 2.20 0.05
C SER A 130 -3.73 2.70 -1.34
N ILE A 131 -4.64 1.98 -1.98
CA ILE A 131 -5.26 2.39 -3.24
C ILE A 131 -6.44 3.31 -2.91
N THR A 132 -6.45 4.51 -3.45
CA THR A 132 -7.57 5.45 -3.37
C THR A 132 -8.58 5.11 -4.45
N THR A 133 -9.87 5.06 -4.10
CA THR A 133 -10.94 4.61 -5.00
C THR A 133 -11.76 5.74 -5.59
N PRO A 134 -12.09 6.84 -4.89
CA PRO A 134 -12.54 8.07 -5.51
C PRO A 134 -11.32 8.93 -5.86
N GLY A 135 -11.45 9.79 -6.85
CA GLY A 135 -10.49 10.86 -7.02
C GLY A 135 -10.47 11.72 -5.76
N ILE A 136 -9.30 11.86 -5.13
CA ILE A 136 -9.09 12.72 -3.96
C ILE A 136 -8.09 13.79 -4.33
N GLY A 137 -8.45 15.05 -4.13
CA GLY A 137 -7.60 16.20 -4.37
C GLY A 137 -7.67 17.20 -3.22
N PRO A 138 -6.97 18.34 -3.33
CA PRO A 138 -6.99 19.39 -2.31
C PRO A 138 -8.39 19.91 -1.96
N ASP A 139 -9.31 19.87 -2.93
CA ASP A 139 -10.69 20.33 -2.78
C ASP A 139 -11.67 19.23 -2.30
N GLY A 140 -11.16 18.07 -1.91
CA GLY A 140 -11.94 16.93 -1.44
C GLY A 140 -12.13 15.83 -2.49
N LEU A 141 -13.31 15.18 -2.49
CA LEU A 141 -13.60 14.06 -3.38
C LEU A 141 -13.83 14.53 -4.82
N GLY A 142 -13.23 13.83 -5.77
CA GLY A 142 -13.49 14.01 -7.19
C GLY A 142 -14.91 13.59 -7.58
N LYS A 143 -15.27 13.92 -8.83
CA LYS A 143 -16.60 13.58 -9.38
C LYS A 143 -16.72 12.12 -9.83
N MET A 144 -15.60 11.42 -9.93
CA MET A 144 -15.53 10.04 -10.42
C MET A 144 -14.94 9.14 -9.34
N GLY A 145 -15.24 7.85 -9.45
CA GLY A 145 -14.80 6.84 -8.52
C GLY A 145 -15.94 6.18 -7.75
N VAL A 146 -15.59 5.32 -6.84
CA VAL A 146 -16.54 4.49 -6.07
C VAL A 146 -16.15 4.45 -4.60
N PRO A 147 -17.09 4.15 -3.69
CA PRO A 147 -16.75 3.77 -2.33
C PRO A 147 -15.80 2.56 -2.31
N ALA A 148 -14.81 2.57 -1.43
CA ALA A 148 -13.81 1.51 -1.36
C ALA A 148 -14.42 0.13 -1.02
N SER A 149 -15.56 0.10 -0.34
CA SER A 149 -16.30 -1.13 -0.05
C SER A 149 -16.76 -1.86 -1.32
N ILE A 150 -17.13 -1.14 -2.36
CA ILE A 150 -17.53 -1.72 -3.65
C ILE A 150 -16.30 -2.34 -4.33
N LEU A 151 -15.19 -1.62 -4.42
CA LEU A 151 -13.96 -2.18 -4.97
C LEU A 151 -13.48 -3.39 -4.17
N SER A 152 -13.54 -3.32 -2.83
CA SER A 152 -13.13 -4.43 -1.96
C SER A 152 -13.96 -5.69 -2.21
N ALA A 153 -15.27 -5.55 -2.37
CA ALA A 153 -16.16 -6.67 -2.70
C ALA A 153 -15.82 -7.27 -4.07
N TYR A 154 -15.60 -6.42 -5.08
CA TYR A 154 -15.20 -6.85 -6.41
C TYR A 154 -13.87 -7.59 -6.42
N LEU A 155 -12.85 -7.05 -5.75
CA LEU A 155 -11.54 -7.70 -5.60
C LEU A 155 -11.69 -9.07 -4.94
N THR A 156 -12.50 -9.16 -3.88
CA THR A 156 -12.74 -10.42 -3.15
C THR A 156 -13.45 -11.46 -4.04
N ALA A 157 -14.43 -11.04 -4.84
CA ALA A 157 -15.11 -11.91 -5.79
C ALA A 157 -14.15 -12.46 -6.87
N ASN A 158 -13.11 -11.68 -7.22
CA ASN A 158 -12.05 -12.08 -8.14
C ASN A 158 -10.83 -12.75 -7.44
N GLY A 159 -10.98 -13.20 -6.19
CA GLY A 159 -9.96 -13.95 -5.46
C GLY A 159 -8.81 -13.10 -4.87
N ILE A 160 -8.96 -11.77 -4.83
CA ILE A 160 -7.99 -10.84 -4.26
C ILE A 160 -8.53 -10.32 -2.94
N ILE A 161 -7.88 -10.67 -1.83
CA ILE A 161 -8.30 -10.28 -0.49
C ILE A 161 -7.51 -9.07 -0.02
N PRO A 162 -8.14 -7.89 0.14
CA PRO A 162 -7.49 -6.73 0.72
C PRO A 162 -7.18 -6.93 2.20
N GLU A 163 -6.12 -6.31 2.69
CA GLU A 163 -5.76 -6.29 4.11
C GLU A 163 -6.76 -5.47 4.93
N LYS A 164 -7.15 -4.31 4.41
CA LYS A 164 -8.09 -3.39 5.07
C LYS A 164 -8.83 -2.55 4.06
N THR A 165 -10.10 -2.27 4.37
CA THR A 165 -10.95 -1.35 3.60
C THR A 165 -11.43 -0.22 4.51
N THR A 166 -11.31 1.03 4.03
CA THR A 166 -11.90 2.22 4.66
C THR A 166 -13.03 2.74 3.75
N ASP A 167 -13.54 3.94 3.98
CA ASP A 167 -14.55 4.53 3.09
C ASP A 167 -13.98 4.89 1.70
N PHE A 168 -12.68 5.23 1.63
CA PHE A 168 -12.04 5.80 0.45
C PHE A 168 -10.80 5.05 -0.03
N THR A 169 -10.32 4.09 0.74
CA THR A 169 -9.09 3.38 0.41
C THR A 169 -9.20 1.89 0.63
N VAL A 170 -8.48 1.14 -0.21
CA VAL A 170 -8.26 -0.30 -0.06
C VAL A 170 -6.77 -0.52 0.17
N LEU A 171 -6.42 -1.09 1.32
CA LEU A 171 -5.03 -1.40 1.68
C LEU A 171 -4.64 -2.77 1.15
N MET A 172 -3.58 -2.80 0.34
CA MET A 172 -2.91 -4.00 -0.13
C MET A 172 -1.56 -4.15 0.56
N LEU A 173 -1.26 -5.34 1.08
CA LEU A 173 0.01 -5.63 1.73
C LEU A 173 0.94 -6.38 0.75
N PHE A 174 2.06 -5.77 0.43
CA PHE A 174 3.14 -6.36 -0.38
C PHE A 174 4.11 -7.11 0.53
N SER A 175 3.64 -8.21 1.11
CA SER A 175 4.46 -9.06 1.98
C SER A 175 5.43 -9.94 1.17
N ILE A 176 6.31 -10.64 1.88
CA ILE A 176 7.23 -11.64 1.30
C ILE A 176 6.45 -12.62 0.41
N GLY A 177 6.94 -12.81 -0.82
CA GLY A 177 6.33 -13.70 -1.83
C GLY A 177 5.24 -13.04 -2.69
N ILE A 178 5.02 -11.74 -2.58
CA ILE A 178 4.26 -10.98 -3.59
C ILE A 178 5.19 -10.69 -4.76
N THR A 179 4.86 -11.22 -5.91
CA THR A 179 5.63 -11.09 -7.15
C THR A 179 4.87 -10.27 -8.19
N LYS A 180 5.56 -9.85 -9.24
CA LYS A 180 4.97 -9.14 -10.37
C LYS A 180 3.75 -9.84 -10.97
N GLY A 181 3.75 -11.17 -11.03
CA GLY A 181 2.59 -11.92 -11.51
C GLY A 181 1.35 -11.73 -10.64
N LYS A 182 1.53 -11.70 -9.31
CA LYS A 182 0.41 -11.52 -8.36
C LYS A 182 -0.17 -10.10 -8.40
N TRP A 183 0.67 -9.08 -8.34
CA TRP A 183 0.15 -7.72 -8.40
C TRP A 183 -0.25 -7.30 -9.84
N GLY A 184 0.26 -7.99 -10.88
CA GLY A 184 -0.26 -7.89 -12.23
C GLY A 184 -1.73 -8.28 -12.31
N THR A 185 -2.12 -9.38 -11.66
CA THR A 185 -3.53 -9.78 -11.54
C THR A 185 -4.38 -8.68 -10.85
N LEU A 186 -3.82 -7.99 -9.84
CA LEU A 186 -4.52 -6.86 -9.23
C LEU A 186 -4.75 -5.72 -10.24
N ILE A 187 -3.74 -5.36 -11.05
CA ILE A 187 -3.89 -4.34 -12.10
C ILE A 187 -4.95 -4.76 -13.12
N ASP A 188 -4.90 -5.99 -13.61
CA ASP A 188 -5.88 -6.51 -14.58
C ASP A 188 -7.30 -6.46 -14.00
N THR A 189 -7.45 -6.78 -12.70
CA THR A 189 -8.75 -6.71 -12.02
C THR A 189 -9.23 -5.27 -11.85
N LEU A 190 -8.34 -4.31 -11.57
CA LEU A 190 -8.69 -2.89 -11.53
C LEU A 190 -9.11 -2.35 -12.91
N ILE A 191 -8.45 -2.78 -13.97
CA ILE A 191 -8.82 -2.43 -15.34
C ILE A 191 -10.21 -2.98 -15.66
N LYS A 192 -10.44 -4.26 -15.38
CA LYS A 192 -11.76 -4.89 -15.57
C LYS A 192 -12.86 -4.19 -14.78
N PHE A 193 -12.57 -3.84 -13.51
CA PHE A 193 -13.50 -3.04 -12.71
C PHE A 193 -13.86 -1.72 -13.39
N LYS A 194 -12.86 -1.02 -13.93
CA LYS A 194 -13.09 0.26 -14.62
C LYS A 194 -13.93 0.08 -15.90
N GLU A 195 -13.70 -0.99 -16.66
CA GLU A 195 -14.53 -1.35 -17.82
C GLU A 195 -15.98 -1.63 -17.42
N ASP A 196 -16.20 -2.43 -16.36
CA ASP A 196 -17.53 -2.71 -15.82
C ASP A 196 -18.23 -1.43 -15.33
N TYR A 197 -17.48 -0.54 -14.68
CA TYR A 197 -17.97 0.77 -14.23
C TYR A 197 -18.42 1.64 -15.42
N ASP A 198 -17.60 1.74 -16.47
CA ASP A 198 -17.91 2.56 -17.66
C ASP A 198 -19.10 2.01 -18.45
N ASN A 199 -19.23 0.69 -18.50
CA ASN A 199 -20.35 -0.01 -19.12
C ASN A 199 -21.61 0.01 -18.28
N ASN A 200 -21.54 0.52 -17.04
CA ASN A 200 -22.63 0.47 -16.05
C ASN A 200 -23.17 -0.96 -15.87
N THR A 201 -22.25 -1.95 -15.81
CA THR A 201 -22.55 -3.36 -15.61
C THR A 201 -23.30 -3.55 -14.28
N ALA A 202 -24.37 -4.33 -14.29
CA ALA A 202 -25.13 -4.59 -13.08
C ALA A 202 -24.29 -5.40 -12.07
N LEU A 203 -24.37 -5.05 -10.77
CA LEU A 203 -23.62 -5.74 -9.72
C LEU A 203 -23.93 -7.25 -9.62
N GLU A 204 -25.06 -7.66 -10.14
CA GLU A 204 -25.50 -9.06 -10.18
C GLU A 204 -24.81 -9.87 -11.30
N GLU A 205 -24.16 -9.19 -12.24
CA GLU A 205 -23.47 -9.77 -13.41
C GLU A 205 -21.94 -9.82 -13.22
N VAL A 206 -21.44 -9.27 -12.10
CA VAL A 206 -20.02 -9.12 -11.75
C VAL A 206 -19.52 -10.24 -10.76
#